data_9db9dc9bb7d392e4b287ee8948bb1c6e
#
_entry.id   9db9dc9bb7d392e4b287ee8948bb1c6e
#
_cell.length_a   1.000
_cell.length_b   1.000
_cell.length_c   1.000
_cell.angle_alpha   90.00
_cell.angle_beta   90.00
_cell.angle_gamma   90.00
#
_symmetry.space_group_name_H-M   'P 1'
#
loop_
_entity.id
_entity.type
_entity.pdbx_description
1 polymer ?
#
loop_
_entity_poly.entity_id
_entity_poly.type
_entity_poly.pdbx_seq_one_letter_code
_entity_poly.pdbx_strand_id
1 'polypeptide(L)'
;MNYIGLNKYDTANGPGIRVSLFVSGCTLRCKGCFNPESWNFKAGKEFTDETLKQLCSYLDKDYIQGLSILGGEPLEPENEPTVIALCKTVKHFYPNKTIWLWTGKTYDIIKNLPVMEYIDTVVAGPYEQDLHIDHCYYGSSNQQIIHLTGNKNDSKKE
;
A
#
# COMPACT_ATOMS: atom_id res chain seq x y z
N MET A 1 -2.34 14.48 -3.71
CA MET A 1 -2.17 13.08 -4.16
C MET A 1 -3.40 12.64 -4.94
N ASN A 2 -3.16 12.04 -6.10
CA ASN A 2 -4.21 11.39 -6.86
C ASN A 2 -4.18 9.88 -6.64
N TYR A 3 -5.26 9.20 -6.99
CA TYR A 3 -5.37 7.75 -6.95
C TYR A 3 -6.15 7.25 -8.16
N ILE A 4 -5.81 6.04 -8.63
CA ILE A 4 -6.45 5.45 -9.82
C ILE A 4 -7.43 4.35 -9.46
N GLY A 5 -7.46 3.90 -8.22
CA GLY A 5 -8.39 2.87 -7.81
C GLY A 5 -8.59 2.81 -6.31
N LEU A 6 -9.79 2.46 -5.92
CA LEU A 6 -10.17 2.18 -4.54
C LEU A 6 -11.07 0.95 -4.55
N ASN A 7 -10.53 -0.19 -4.14
CA ASN A 7 -11.22 -1.47 -4.15
C ASN A 7 -11.67 -1.83 -2.73
N LYS A 8 -12.96 -2.00 -2.53
CA LYS A 8 -13.52 -2.31 -1.21
C LYS A 8 -13.45 -3.79 -0.81
N TYR A 9 -13.14 -4.69 -1.76
CA TYR A 9 -13.06 -6.14 -1.53
C TYR A 9 -11.87 -6.72 -2.27
N ASP A 10 -10.68 -6.54 -1.74
CA ASP A 10 -9.46 -7.06 -2.36
C ASP A 10 -8.92 -8.25 -1.57
N THR A 11 -8.73 -9.37 -2.24
CA THR A 11 -8.16 -10.59 -1.66
C THR A 11 -6.77 -10.90 -2.20
N ALA A 12 -6.26 -10.09 -3.13
CA ALA A 12 -4.98 -10.34 -3.80
C ALA A 12 -3.79 -9.63 -3.15
N ASN A 13 -4.03 -8.52 -2.47
CA ASN A 13 -2.98 -7.65 -1.95
C ASN A 13 -2.95 -7.65 -0.43
N GLY A 14 -2.37 -8.68 0.13
CA GLY A 14 -2.28 -8.90 1.57
C GLY A 14 -3.30 -9.92 2.07
N PRO A 15 -3.17 -10.34 3.33
CA PRO A 15 -4.02 -11.40 3.88
C PRO A 15 -5.44 -10.95 4.16
N GLY A 16 -6.38 -11.87 3.97
CA GLY A 16 -7.78 -11.65 4.23
C GLY A 16 -8.47 -10.82 3.16
N ILE A 17 -9.64 -10.26 3.50
CA ILE A 17 -10.35 -9.31 2.65
C ILE A 17 -9.93 -7.91 3.08
N ARG A 18 -9.47 -7.09 2.13
CA ARG A 18 -8.88 -5.79 2.43
C ARG A 18 -9.48 -4.69 1.55
N VAL A 19 -9.37 -3.47 2.03
CA VAL A 19 -9.59 -2.29 1.21
C VAL A 19 -8.24 -1.92 0.59
N SER A 20 -8.18 -1.76 -0.73
CA SER A 20 -6.94 -1.42 -1.41
C SER A 20 -7.05 -0.07 -2.09
N LEU A 21 -6.04 0.78 -1.85
CA LEU A 21 -5.89 2.09 -2.46
C LEU A 21 -4.71 2.05 -3.43
N PHE A 22 -4.97 2.37 -4.69
CA PHE A 22 -3.97 2.42 -5.76
C PHE A 22 -3.63 3.88 -6.05
N VAL A 23 -2.51 4.36 -5.52
CA VAL A 23 -2.09 5.75 -5.67
C VAL A 23 -1.51 6.03 -7.05
N SER A 24 -1.52 7.30 -7.46
CA SER A 24 -0.91 7.78 -8.69
C SER A 24 0.42 8.48 -8.42
N GLY A 25 1.35 8.37 -9.36
CA GLY A 25 2.65 8.99 -9.30
C GLY A 25 3.75 8.01 -8.94
N CYS A 26 4.72 7.86 -9.84
CA CYS A 26 5.88 7.02 -9.61
C CYS A 26 7.01 7.44 -10.52
N THR A 27 8.19 7.68 -9.96
CA THR A 27 9.40 8.06 -10.71
C THR A 27 10.35 6.87 -10.96
N LEU A 28 10.03 5.70 -10.43
CA LEU A 28 10.92 4.53 -10.48
C LEU A 28 11.05 3.92 -11.88
N ARG A 29 10.00 3.97 -12.67
CA ARG A 29 10.00 3.50 -14.09
C ARG A 29 10.51 2.07 -14.26
N CYS A 30 10.06 1.16 -13.39
CA CYS A 30 10.48 -0.24 -13.46
C CYS A 30 10.12 -0.87 -14.81
N LYS A 31 11.07 -1.57 -15.41
CA LYS A 31 10.83 -2.30 -16.65
C LYS A 31 9.79 -3.40 -16.41
N GLY A 32 8.78 -3.45 -17.28
CA GLY A 32 7.71 -4.44 -17.16
C GLY A 32 6.72 -4.15 -16.04
N CYS A 33 6.67 -2.91 -15.53
CA CYS A 33 5.71 -2.50 -14.51
C CYS A 33 4.28 -2.91 -14.90
N PHE A 34 3.53 -3.49 -13.95
CA PHE A 34 2.16 -3.95 -14.19
C PHE A 34 1.19 -2.80 -14.47
N ASN A 35 1.51 -1.58 -14.04
CA ASN A 35 0.58 -0.47 -14.08
C ASN A 35 1.27 0.84 -14.47
N PRO A 36 1.83 0.93 -15.69
CA PRO A 36 2.57 2.12 -16.12
C PRO A 36 1.71 3.39 -16.18
N GLU A 37 0.40 3.28 -16.33
CA GLU A 37 -0.50 4.43 -16.27
C GLU A 37 -0.52 5.09 -14.90
N SER A 38 -0.10 4.40 -13.84
CA SER A 38 0.01 4.98 -12.50
C SER A 38 1.24 5.86 -12.32
N TRP A 39 2.15 5.92 -13.30
CA TRP A 39 3.35 6.75 -13.21
C TRP A 39 3.01 8.24 -13.21
N ASN A 40 1.92 8.63 -13.87
CA ASN A 40 1.50 10.03 -13.95
C ASN A 40 0.86 10.46 -12.63
N PHE A 41 1.44 11.47 -11.98
CA PHE A 41 0.95 11.99 -10.71
C PHE A 41 -0.47 12.56 -10.79
N LYS A 42 -0.92 12.93 -11.99
CA LYS A 42 -2.26 13.48 -12.22
C LYS A 42 -3.27 12.45 -12.70
N ALA A 43 -2.87 11.18 -12.82
CA ALA A 43 -3.78 10.12 -13.24
C ALA A 43 -4.87 9.90 -12.19
N GLY A 44 -6.05 9.51 -12.64
CA GLY A 44 -7.18 9.20 -11.77
C GLY A 44 -7.83 10.44 -11.16
N LYS A 45 -8.19 10.33 -9.89
CA LYS A 45 -8.93 11.34 -9.14
C LYS A 45 -8.10 11.87 -7.98
N GLU A 46 -8.38 13.11 -7.57
CA GLU A 46 -7.77 13.67 -6.36
C GLU A 46 -8.29 12.95 -5.11
N PHE A 47 -7.37 12.64 -4.20
CA PHE A 47 -7.71 12.09 -2.89
C PHE A 47 -8.18 13.23 -1.98
N THR A 48 -9.49 13.30 -1.75
CA THR A 48 -10.12 14.35 -0.97
C THR A 48 -10.58 13.83 0.39
N ASP A 49 -11.09 14.74 1.23
CA ASP A 49 -11.70 14.34 2.51
C ASP A 49 -12.90 13.39 2.28
N GLU A 50 -13.63 13.58 1.19
CA GLU A 50 -14.74 12.70 0.83
C GLU A 50 -14.23 11.29 0.47
N THR A 51 -13.09 11.21 -0.22
CA THR A 51 -12.44 9.93 -0.51
C THR A 51 -12.03 9.23 0.78
N LEU A 52 -11.46 9.97 1.72
CA LEU A 52 -11.08 9.44 3.02
C LEU A 52 -12.29 8.86 3.78
N LYS A 53 -13.39 9.60 3.79
CA LYS A 53 -14.64 9.13 4.43
C LYS A 53 -15.16 7.85 3.79
N GLN A 54 -15.13 7.78 2.46
CA GLN A 54 -15.55 6.59 1.73
C GLN A 54 -14.66 5.39 2.05
N LEU A 55 -13.35 5.60 2.05
CA LEU A 55 -12.38 4.54 2.39
C LEU A 55 -12.61 4.03 3.81
N CYS A 56 -12.81 4.93 4.77
CA CYS A 56 -13.09 4.56 6.16
C CYS A 56 -14.39 3.79 6.29
N SER A 57 -15.43 4.16 5.53
CA SER A 57 -16.69 3.42 5.53
C SER A 57 -16.53 1.99 5.03
N TYR A 58 -15.62 1.76 4.08
CA TYR A 58 -15.29 0.41 3.59
C TYR A 58 -14.52 -0.39 4.64
N LEU A 59 -13.63 0.26 5.39
CA LEU A 59 -12.88 -0.40 6.47
C LEU A 59 -13.76 -0.78 7.66
N ASP A 60 -14.86 -0.07 7.86
CA ASP A 60 -15.75 -0.25 9.00
C ASP A 60 -16.72 -1.43 8.80
N LYS A 61 -16.15 -2.59 8.49
CA LYS A 61 -16.86 -3.87 8.34
C LYS A 61 -16.07 -4.95 9.04
N ASP A 62 -16.75 -5.80 9.78
CA ASP A 62 -16.09 -6.85 10.59
C ASP A 62 -15.23 -7.79 9.76
N TYR A 63 -15.65 -8.08 8.53
CA TYR A 63 -14.93 -9.00 7.63
C TYR A 63 -13.71 -8.36 6.95
N ILE A 64 -13.52 -7.06 7.04
CA ILE A 64 -12.35 -6.38 6.45
C ILE A 64 -11.18 -6.45 7.41
N GLN A 65 -10.07 -7.05 6.98
CA GLN A 65 -8.88 -7.22 7.81
C GLN A 65 -8.03 -5.97 7.90
N GLY A 66 -7.99 -5.15 6.86
CA GLY A 66 -7.19 -3.94 6.87
C GLY A 66 -7.15 -3.19 5.56
N LEU A 67 -6.16 -2.31 5.48
CA LEU A 67 -5.91 -1.43 4.34
C LEU A 67 -4.62 -1.83 3.65
N SER A 68 -4.64 -1.86 2.32
CA SER A 68 -3.47 -2.06 1.49
C SER A 68 -3.25 -0.82 0.63
N ILE A 69 -2.04 -0.27 0.64
CA ILE A 69 -1.67 0.94 -0.10
C ILE A 69 -0.60 0.58 -1.11
N LEU A 70 -0.91 0.74 -2.38
CA LEU A 70 -0.03 0.37 -3.48
C LEU A 70 -0.38 1.23 -4.72
N GLY A 71 -0.01 0.79 -5.90
CA GLY A 71 -0.32 1.46 -7.16
C GLY A 71 0.93 1.98 -7.83
N GLY A 72 1.06 3.29 -7.96
CA GLY A 72 2.32 3.97 -8.28
C GLY A 72 3.28 3.82 -7.11
N GLU A 73 3.80 4.92 -6.60
CA GLU A 73 4.71 4.88 -5.46
C GLU A 73 4.12 5.68 -4.29
N PRO A 74 3.58 5.01 -3.25
CA PRO A 74 3.01 5.73 -2.09
C PRO A 74 4.01 6.62 -1.35
N LEU A 75 5.30 6.29 -1.41
CA LEU A 75 6.35 7.02 -0.70
C LEU A 75 7.07 8.06 -1.58
N GLU A 76 6.50 8.42 -2.73
CA GLU A 76 6.94 9.62 -3.43
C GLU A 76 6.75 10.83 -2.52
N PRO A 77 7.69 11.81 -2.52
CA PRO A 77 7.56 12.99 -1.66
C PRO A 77 6.22 13.71 -1.82
N GLU A 78 5.64 13.71 -3.01
CA GLU A 78 4.33 14.34 -3.26
C GLU A 78 3.18 13.57 -2.63
N ASN A 79 3.31 12.25 -2.47
CA ASN A 79 2.26 11.38 -1.95
C ASN A 79 2.36 11.15 -0.44
N GLU A 80 3.57 11.17 0.09
CA GLU A 80 3.86 10.79 1.47
C GLU A 80 3.01 11.53 2.50
N PRO A 81 2.82 12.86 2.43
CA PRO A 81 2.00 13.57 3.43
C PRO A 81 0.57 13.06 3.50
N THR A 82 -0.06 12.78 2.37
CA THR A 82 -1.41 12.23 2.32
C THR A 82 -1.45 10.80 2.86
N VAL A 83 -0.46 9.99 2.51
CA VAL A 83 -0.36 8.60 3.00
C VAL A 83 -0.18 8.57 4.51
N ILE A 84 0.66 9.44 5.07
CA ILE A 84 0.84 9.55 6.53
C ILE A 84 -0.49 9.92 7.20
N ALA A 85 -1.18 10.93 6.69
CA ALA A 85 -2.46 11.38 7.26
C ALA A 85 -3.50 10.27 7.20
N LEU A 86 -3.58 9.54 6.10
CA LEU A 86 -4.47 8.39 5.93
C LEU A 86 -4.16 7.29 6.95
N CYS A 87 -2.90 6.88 7.04
CA CYS A 87 -2.49 5.81 7.97
C CYS A 87 -2.75 6.19 9.43
N LYS A 88 -2.45 7.44 9.79
CA LYS A 88 -2.71 7.96 11.13
C LYS A 88 -4.20 7.92 11.47
N THR A 89 -5.06 8.34 10.53
CA THR A 89 -6.51 8.31 10.69
C THR A 89 -7.01 6.88 10.88
N VAL A 90 -6.55 5.96 10.04
CA VAL A 90 -6.95 4.55 10.11
C VAL A 90 -6.54 3.92 11.45
N LYS A 91 -5.32 4.16 11.91
CA LYS A 91 -4.87 3.63 13.19
C LYS A 91 -5.61 4.23 14.38
N HIS A 92 -6.04 5.48 14.27
CA HIS A 92 -6.82 6.14 15.32
C HIS A 92 -8.22 5.55 15.45
N PHE A 93 -8.95 5.41 14.34
CA PHE A 93 -10.34 4.96 14.35
C PHE A 93 -10.50 3.45 14.26
N TYR A 94 -9.54 2.75 13.67
CA TYR A 94 -9.60 1.30 13.42
C TYR A 94 -8.29 0.64 13.86
N PRO A 95 -7.93 0.70 15.16
CA PRO A 95 -6.63 0.22 15.62
C PRO A 95 -6.38 -1.28 15.39
N ASN A 96 -7.45 -2.07 15.22
CA ASN A 96 -7.35 -3.50 14.97
C ASN A 96 -7.18 -3.86 13.48
N LYS A 97 -7.31 -2.88 12.59
CA LYS A 97 -7.10 -3.09 11.16
C LYS A 97 -5.62 -2.94 10.84
N THR A 98 -5.08 -3.89 10.08
CA THR A 98 -3.66 -3.82 9.69
C THR A 98 -3.47 -2.98 8.44
N ILE A 99 -2.31 -2.34 8.32
CA ILE A 99 -1.93 -1.55 7.14
C ILE A 99 -0.74 -2.21 6.47
N TRP A 100 -0.92 -2.59 5.22
CA TRP A 100 0.14 -3.07 4.34
C TRP A 100 0.46 -1.98 3.32
N LEU A 101 1.73 -1.80 3.02
CA LEU A 101 2.19 -0.80 2.04
C LEU A 101 3.22 -1.42 1.12
N TRP A 102 3.04 -1.21 -0.18
CA TRP A 102 3.99 -1.63 -1.21
C TRP A 102 4.78 -0.42 -1.68
N THR A 103 6.10 -0.56 -1.73
CA THR A 103 6.99 0.47 -2.24
C THR A 103 8.07 -0.16 -3.12
N GLY A 104 8.44 0.55 -4.19
CA GLY A 104 9.57 0.16 -5.01
C GLY A 104 10.91 0.56 -4.43
N LYS A 105 10.92 1.30 -3.33
CA LYS A 105 12.15 1.69 -2.63
C LYS A 105 12.63 0.54 -1.75
N THR A 106 13.96 0.45 -1.55
CA THR A 106 14.51 -0.56 -0.65
C THR A 106 14.25 -0.21 0.81
N TYR A 107 14.17 -1.22 1.66
CA TYR A 107 13.87 -1.01 3.08
C TYR A 107 14.87 -0.10 3.77
N ASP A 108 16.15 -0.20 3.44
CA ASP A 108 17.18 0.66 4.03
C ASP A 108 16.92 2.15 3.83
N ILE A 109 16.31 2.52 2.70
CA ILE A 109 15.98 3.91 2.40
C ILE A 109 14.78 4.39 3.21
N ILE A 110 13.80 3.52 3.45
CA ILE A 110 12.50 3.93 4.00
C ILE A 110 12.33 3.66 5.50
N LYS A 111 13.18 2.83 6.10
CA LYS A 111 12.99 2.31 7.46
C LYS A 111 12.81 3.38 8.54
N ASN A 112 13.34 4.58 8.32
CA ASN A 112 13.26 5.69 9.27
C ASN A 112 12.24 6.76 8.88
N LEU A 113 11.46 6.55 7.82
CA LEU A 113 10.42 7.50 7.43
C LEU A 113 9.29 7.54 8.47
N PRO A 114 8.71 8.73 8.73
CA PRO A 114 7.63 8.86 9.72
C PRO A 114 6.43 7.94 9.47
N VAL A 115 6.10 7.65 8.21
CA VAL A 115 4.98 6.78 7.86
C VAL A 115 5.13 5.37 8.40
N MET A 116 6.37 4.91 8.58
CA MET A 116 6.65 3.54 9.02
C MET A 116 6.13 3.26 10.43
N GLU A 117 5.90 4.30 11.23
CA GLU A 117 5.29 4.17 12.55
C GLU A 117 3.87 3.59 12.48
N TYR A 118 3.17 3.81 11.38
CA TYR A 118 1.76 3.40 11.20
C TYR A 118 1.61 2.12 10.37
N ILE A 119 2.67 1.64 9.74
CA ILE A 119 2.62 0.49 8.84
C ILE A 119 2.87 -0.80 9.62
N ASP A 120 2.02 -1.79 9.43
CA ASP A 120 2.19 -3.12 10.03
C ASP A 120 3.12 -4.00 9.20
N THR A 121 2.98 -3.96 7.89
CA THR A 121 3.80 -4.75 6.97
C THR A 121 4.13 -3.92 5.74
N VAL A 122 5.39 -3.91 5.34
CA VAL A 122 5.84 -3.27 4.10
C VAL A 122 6.39 -4.33 3.15
N VAL A 123 6.01 -4.21 1.89
CA VAL A 123 6.59 -4.97 0.78
C VAL A 123 7.50 -4.00 0.04
N ALA A 124 8.82 -4.19 0.16
CA ALA A 124 9.82 -3.22 -0.27
C ALA A 124 10.74 -3.77 -1.35
N GLY A 125 11.13 -2.91 -2.26
CA GLY A 125 12.08 -3.19 -3.32
C GLY A 125 11.51 -2.92 -4.71
N PRO A 126 12.37 -2.56 -5.68
CA PRO A 126 11.92 -2.33 -7.05
C PRO A 126 11.43 -3.62 -7.71
N TYR A 127 10.44 -3.50 -8.58
CA TYR A 127 10.03 -4.63 -9.39
C TYR A 127 11.09 -4.95 -10.44
N GLU A 128 11.53 -6.20 -10.48
CA GLU A 128 12.49 -6.70 -11.47
C GLU A 128 11.82 -7.78 -12.33
N GLN A 129 11.56 -7.45 -13.59
CA GLN A 129 10.84 -8.32 -14.52
C GLN A 129 11.47 -9.70 -14.66
N ASP A 130 12.80 -9.78 -14.68
CA ASP A 130 13.52 -11.05 -14.82
C ASP A 130 13.38 -11.97 -13.60
N LEU A 131 12.93 -11.43 -12.47
CA LEU A 131 12.68 -12.15 -11.23
C LEU A 131 11.20 -12.26 -10.91
N HIS A 132 10.34 -12.05 -11.91
CA HIS A 132 8.88 -12.12 -11.75
C HIS A 132 8.46 -13.45 -11.13
N ILE A 133 7.52 -13.37 -10.20
CA ILE A 133 6.95 -14.52 -9.51
C ILE A 133 5.44 -14.32 -9.36
N ASP A 134 4.69 -15.39 -9.56
CA ASP A 134 3.23 -15.38 -9.43
C ASP A 134 2.80 -15.90 -8.06
N HIS A 135 1.56 -15.58 -7.68
CA HIS A 135 0.89 -16.08 -6.48
C HIS A 135 1.54 -15.67 -5.15
N CYS A 136 2.26 -14.54 -5.17
CA CYS A 136 2.84 -13.94 -3.97
C CYS A 136 2.34 -12.52 -3.79
N TYR A 137 2.50 -11.96 -2.58
CA TYR A 137 2.16 -10.57 -2.31
C TYR A 137 3.16 -9.58 -2.92
N TYR A 138 4.27 -10.04 -3.45
CA TYR A 138 5.23 -9.23 -4.21
C TYR A 138 5.29 -9.72 -5.65
N GLY A 139 5.74 -8.84 -6.56
CA GLY A 139 5.77 -9.11 -7.99
C GLY A 139 7.06 -9.76 -8.48
N SER A 140 8.14 -9.67 -7.72
CA SER A 140 9.44 -10.27 -8.07
C SER A 140 10.17 -10.75 -6.82
N SER A 141 11.00 -11.80 -6.97
CA SER A 141 11.61 -12.50 -5.84
C SER A 141 12.65 -11.68 -5.08
N ASN A 142 13.12 -10.58 -5.64
CA ASN A 142 14.05 -9.66 -4.97
C ASN A 142 13.37 -8.78 -3.92
N GLN A 143 12.05 -8.64 -3.97
CA GLN A 143 11.29 -7.82 -3.04
C GLN A 143 11.17 -8.52 -1.68
N GLN A 144 11.08 -7.73 -0.61
CA GLN A 144 11.04 -8.23 0.76
C GLN A 144 9.70 -7.91 1.41
N ILE A 145 9.13 -8.88 2.12
CA ILE A 145 7.98 -8.67 3.00
C ILE A 145 8.52 -8.52 4.42
N ILE A 146 8.31 -7.37 5.03
CA ILE A 146 8.84 -7.04 6.34
C ILE A 146 7.69 -6.71 7.28
N HIS A 147 7.52 -7.52 8.32
CA HIS A 147 6.52 -7.28 9.36
C HIS A 147 7.12 -6.37 10.42
N LEU A 148 6.51 -5.20 10.61
CA LEU A 148 7.00 -4.15 11.50
C LEU A 148 6.33 -4.18 12.88
N THR A 149 5.16 -4.85 12.95
CA THR A 149 4.43 -5.03 14.20
C THR A 149 4.34 -6.51 14.54
N GLY A 150 4.04 -6.82 15.79
CA GLY A 150 3.86 -8.20 16.25
C GLY A 150 2.53 -8.85 15.86
N ASN A 151 1.89 -8.43 14.77
CA ASN A 151 0.61 -8.99 14.35
C ASN A 151 0.78 -10.37 13.70
N LYS A 152 0.69 -11.40 14.52
CA LYS A 152 0.89 -12.80 14.13
C LYS A 152 -0.15 -13.31 13.14
N ASN A 153 -1.34 -12.70 13.08
CA ASN A 153 -2.39 -13.15 12.18
C ASN A 153 -2.03 -12.89 10.71
N ASP A 154 -1.38 -11.76 10.43
CA ASP A 154 -0.93 -11.45 9.08
C ASP A 154 0.30 -12.27 8.67
N SER A 155 1.21 -12.54 9.61
CA SER A 155 2.43 -13.31 9.36
C SER A 155 2.18 -14.73 8.89
N LYS A 156 1.12 -15.36 9.37
CA LYS A 156 0.80 -16.77 9.07
C LYS A 156 0.28 -17.01 7.65
N LYS A 157 -0.01 -15.98 6.91
CA LYS A 157 -0.64 -16.07 5.58
C LYS A 157 0.28 -15.75 4.42
N GLU A 158 1.54 -15.65 4.67
CA GLU A 158 2.55 -15.41 3.63
C GLU A 158 2.75 -16.57 2.68
#